data_a2898a212df0912618bb5899eab0c4ce
#
_entry.id   a2898a212df0912618bb5899eab0c4ce
#
_cell.length_a   1.000
_cell.length_b   1.000
_cell.length_c   1.000
_cell.angle_alpha   90.00
_cell.angle_beta   90.00
_cell.angle_gamma   90.00
#
_symmetry.space_group_name_H-M   'P 1'
#
loop_
_entity.id
_entity.type
_entity.pdbx_description
1 polymer ?
#
loop_
_entity_poly.entity_id
_entity_poly.type
_entity_poly.pdbx_seq_one_letter_code
_entity_poly.pdbx_strand_id
1 'polypeptide(L)'
;YKRIDHVAINVSDLARSRKFYETNFGFETYFEHDTPTGIDISYLKLGDTVLEMVGRAEPVSGFHFCLESDNFEDSVQQLVGAGVEFAQRPHSVPAREPREEGWMRVVFKGPDGEQIEIRG
;
A
#
# COMPACT_ATOMS: atom_id res chain seq x y z
N TYR A 1 11.49 -22.22 4.51
CA TYR A 1 10.76 -20.94 4.49
C TYR A 1 9.27 -21.23 4.49
N LYS A 2 8.47 -20.34 5.06
CA LYS A 2 7.00 -20.52 5.15
C LYS A 2 6.24 -19.47 4.32
N ARG A 3 6.61 -18.18 4.45
CA ARG A 3 5.95 -17.06 3.79
C ARG A 3 6.86 -15.82 3.84
N ILE A 4 6.47 -14.78 3.12
CA ILE A 4 6.97 -13.43 3.40
C ILE A 4 6.31 -12.97 4.71
N ASP A 5 7.11 -12.57 5.68
CA ASP A 5 6.62 -12.14 7.00
C ASP A 5 6.02 -10.72 6.90
N HIS A 6 6.77 -9.80 6.34
CA HIS A 6 6.33 -8.42 6.10
C HIS A 6 6.99 -7.84 4.84
N VAL A 7 6.44 -6.72 4.37
CA VAL A 7 7.03 -5.85 3.36
C VAL A 7 7.36 -4.53 4.03
N ALA A 8 8.57 -3.99 3.84
CA ALA A 8 9.00 -2.73 4.42
C ALA A 8 9.06 -1.62 3.39
N ILE A 9 8.60 -0.42 3.78
CA ILE A 9 8.73 0.81 3.00
C ILE A 9 9.34 1.92 3.87
N ASN A 10 10.20 2.73 3.27
CA ASN A 10 10.67 3.96 3.90
C ASN A 10 9.64 5.06 3.70
N VAL A 11 9.35 5.83 4.76
CA VAL A 11 8.42 6.95 4.73
C VAL A 11 9.07 8.18 5.38
N SER A 12 8.86 9.36 4.80
CA SER A 12 9.45 10.59 5.31
C SER A 12 8.74 11.16 6.54
N ASP A 13 7.44 10.85 6.69
CA ASP A 13 6.60 11.23 7.83
C ASP A 13 5.75 10.03 8.23
N LEU A 14 6.16 9.36 9.30
CA LEU A 14 5.54 8.12 9.77
C LEU A 14 4.07 8.31 10.17
N ALA A 15 3.75 9.40 10.88
CA ALA A 15 2.38 9.68 11.32
C ALA A 15 1.44 9.96 10.14
N ARG A 16 1.91 10.73 9.15
CA ARG A 16 1.16 11.02 7.92
C ARG A 16 0.91 9.74 7.12
N SER A 17 1.93 8.95 6.89
CA SER A 17 1.82 7.71 6.09
C SER A 17 0.93 6.70 6.79
N ARG A 18 1.10 6.47 8.09
CA ARG A 18 0.22 5.60 8.88
C ARG A 18 -1.24 6.00 8.72
N LYS A 19 -1.58 7.27 8.97
CA LYS A 19 -2.95 7.77 8.82
C LYS A 19 -3.49 7.59 7.40
N PHE A 20 -2.67 7.79 6.38
CA PHE A 20 -3.03 7.58 4.99
C PHE A 20 -3.46 6.13 4.71
N TYR A 21 -2.66 5.15 5.15
CA TYR A 21 -2.95 3.73 4.93
C TYR A 21 -4.12 3.23 5.78
N GLU A 22 -4.24 3.69 7.02
CA GLU A 22 -5.39 3.38 7.89
C GLU A 22 -6.70 3.91 7.28
N THR A 23 -6.71 5.17 6.85
CA THR A 23 -7.92 5.84 6.38
C THR A 23 -8.38 5.34 5.00
N ASN A 24 -7.43 5.11 4.08
CA ASN A 24 -7.77 4.85 2.67
C ASN A 24 -7.81 3.36 2.31
N PHE A 25 -7.09 2.51 3.04
CA PHE A 25 -6.93 1.08 2.70
C PHE A 25 -7.35 0.13 3.82
N GLY A 26 -7.75 0.64 4.98
CA GLY A 26 -8.21 -0.18 6.09
C GLY A 26 -7.10 -0.96 6.80
N PHE A 27 -5.86 -0.51 6.70
CA PHE A 27 -4.80 -1.05 7.54
C PHE A 27 -5.04 -0.70 9.01
N GLU A 28 -4.57 -1.54 9.92
CA GLU A 28 -4.61 -1.32 11.35
C GLU A 28 -3.19 -1.36 11.93
N THR A 29 -2.75 -0.27 12.55
CA THR A 29 -1.47 -0.26 13.29
C THR A 29 -1.60 -1.13 14.52
N TYR A 30 -0.69 -2.10 14.69
CA TYR A 30 -0.71 -3.00 15.82
C TYR A 30 0.57 -2.97 16.68
N PHE A 31 1.65 -2.42 16.15
CA PHE A 31 2.91 -2.30 16.86
C PHE A 31 3.72 -1.09 16.37
N GLU A 32 4.31 -0.37 17.31
CA GLU A 32 5.21 0.75 17.05
C GLU A 32 6.38 0.70 18.02
N HIS A 33 7.55 1.07 17.56
CA HIS A 33 8.71 1.22 18.44
C HIS A 33 9.76 2.17 17.87
N ASP A 34 10.52 2.78 18.79
CA ASP A 34 11.72 3.53 18.48
C ASP A 34 12.91 2.57 18.48
N THR A 35 13.76 2.67 17.47
CA THR A 35 15.01 1.90 17.47
C THR A 35 16.10 2.62 18.26
N PRO A 36 17.15 1.91 18.71
CA PRO A 36 18.30 2.53 19.36
C PRO A 36 19.02 3.60 18.52
N THR A 37 18.80 3.59 17.20
CA THR A 37 19.32 4.57 16.25
C THR A 37 18.42 5.79 16.07
N GLY A 38 17.28 5.87 16.79
CA GLY A 38 16.29 6.94 16.68
C GLY A 38 15.42 6.86 15.42
N ILE A 39 15.34 5.69 14.80
CA ILE A 39 14.45 5.45 13.65
C ILE A 39 13.15 4.87 14.18
N ASP A 40 12.06 5.59 13.97
CA ASP A 40 10.72 5.14 14.36
C ASP A 40 10.18 4.12 13.35
N ILE A 41 9.51 3.10 13.84
CA ILE A 41 8.93 2.03 13.02
C ILE A 41 7.49 1.80 13.45
N SER A 42 6.59 1.66 12.47
CA SER A 42 5.21 1.23 12.66
C SER A 42 4.90 -0.02 11.84
N TYR A 43 4.25 -0.99 12.44
CA TYR A 43 3.75 -2.20 11.79
C TYR A 43 2.23 -2.14 11.66
N LEU A 44 1.75 -2.25 10.44
CA LEU A 44 0.33 -2.22 10.09
C LEU A 44 -0.10 -3.55 9.49
N LYS A 45 -1.33 -3.98 9.77
CA LYS A 45 -1.94 -5.20 9.22
C LYS A 45 -3.11 -4.89 8.31
N LEU A 46 -3.22 -5.68 7.24
CA LEU A 46 -4.41 -5.82 6.41
C LEU A 46 -4.60 -7.32 6.14
N GLY A 47 -5.59 -7.96 6.81
CA GLY A 47 -5.71 -9.42 6.82
C GLY A 47 -4.42 -10.07 7.33
N ASP A 48 -3.85 -10.97 6.56
CA ASP A 48 -2.59 -11.67 6.87
C ASP A 48 -1.33 -10.93 6.39
N THR A 49 -1.50 -9.79 5.72
CA THR A 49 -0.38 -9.00 5.19
C THR A 49 0.11 -7.99 6.22
N VAL A 50 1.41 -7.89 6.39
CA VAL A 50 2.06 -6.91 7.26
C VAL A 50 2.87 -5.93 6.43
N LEU A 51 2.62 -4.64 6.65
CA LEU A 51 3.37 -3.52 6.11
C LEU A 51 4.17 -2.88 7.25
N GLU A 52 5.50 -2.92 7.15
CA GLU A 52 6.41 -2.19 8.03
C GLU A 52 6.70 -0.82 7.43
N MET A 53 6.46 0.24 8.19
CA MET A 53 6.84 1.60 7.82
C MET A 53 8.04 2.03 8.62
N VAL A 54 9.12 2.40 7.94
CA VAL A 54 10.37 2.86 8.54
C VAL A 54 10.50 4.37 8.30
N GLY A 55 10.59 5.15 9.38
CA GLY A 55 10.73 6.62 9.34
C GLY A 55 12.09 7.04 8.79
N ARG A 56 12.23 7.10 7.46
CA ARG A 56 13.45 7.53 6.75
C ARG A 56 13.09 8.35 5.52
N ALA A 57 13.82 9.43 5.30
CA ALA A 57 13.61 10.33 4.15
C ALA A 57 14.25 9.83 2.84
N GLU A 58 14.68 8.57 2.76
CA GLU A 58 15.29 8.00 1.56
C GLU A 58 14.23 7.71 0.49
N PRO A 59 14.44 8.11 -0.77
CA PRO A 59 13.46 7.88 -1.82
C PRO A 59 13.25 6.39 -2.09
N VAL A 60 11.99 5.99 -2.21
CA VAL A 60 11.60 4.64 -2.64
C VAL A 60 11.51 4.63 -4.16
N SER A 61 12.36 3.85 -4.84
CA SER A 61 12.32 3.68 -6.28
C SER A 61 12.29 2.21 -6.68
N GLY A 62 11.57 1.90 -7.77
CA GLY A 62 11.50 0.55 -8.32
C GLY A 62 10.68 -0.44 -7.48
N PHE A 63 9.98 0.01 -6.47
CA PHE A 63 9.17 -0.80 -5.57
C PHE A 63 7.68 -0.48 -5.74
N HIS A 64 6.84 -1.49 -5.74
CA HIS A 64 5.40 -1.38 -5.55
C HIS A 64 4.88 -2.60 -4.79
N PHE A 65 3.75 -2.47 -4.16
CA PHE A 65 2.97 -3.60 -3.67
C PHE A 65 1.56 -3.53 -4.25
N CYS A 66 0.91 -4.68 -4.31
CA CYS A 66 -0.42 -4.80 -4.91
C CYS A 66 -1.42 -5.24 -3.85
N LEU A 67 -2.56 -4.55 -3.81
CA LEU A 67 -3.74 -4.90 -3.03
C LEU A 67 -4.77 -5.54 -3.95
N GLU A 68 -5.37 -6.62 -3.51
CA GLU A 68 -6.54 -7.23 -4.15
C GLU A 68 -7.80 -6.55 -3.59
N SER A 69 -8.72 -6.19 -4.48
CA SER A 69 -10.01 -5.58 -4.14
C SER A 69 -11.16 -6.47 -4.58
N ASP A 70 -12.12 -6.68 -3.68
CA ASP A 70 -13.36 -7.38 -4.00
C ASP A 70 -14.32 -6.55 -4.87
N ASN A 71 -14.15 -5.20 -4.87
CA ASN A 71 -14.90 -4.29 -5.71
C ASN A 71 -13.97 -3.18 -6.24
N PHE A 72 -13.42 -3.43 -7.42
CA PHE A 72 -12.43 -2.55 -8.03
C PHE A 72 -12.95 -1.14 -8.28
N GLU A 73 -14.16 -1.00 -8.85
CA GLU A 73 -14.75 0.30 -9.19
C GLU A 73 -14.97 1.17 -7.96
N ASP A 74 -15.54 0.60 -6.89
CA ASP A 74 -15.78 1.33 -5.64
C ASP A 74 -14.46 1.74 -4.98
N SER A 75 -13.45 0.86 -5.00
CA SER A 75 -12.11 1.18 -4.47
C SER A 75 -11.48 2.36 -5.20
N VAL A 76 -11.58 2.38 -6.54
CA VAL A 76 -11.06 3.50 -7.35
C VAL A 76 -11.82 4.79 -7.04
N GLN A 77 -13.15 4.75 -6.99
CA GLN A 77 -13.97 5.92 -6.70
C GLN A 77 -13.69 6.50 -5.31
N GLN A 78 -13.53 5.64 -4.30
CA GLN A 78 -13.21 6.05 -2.93
C GLN A 78 -11.86 6.77 -2.86
N LEU A 79 -10.81 6.21 -3.48
CA LEU A 79 -9.48 6.81 -3.47
C LEU A 79 -9.42 8.12 -4.24
N VAL A 80 -10.08 8.21 -5.39
CA VAL A 80 -10.21 9.46 -6.15
C VAL A 80 -10.97 10.51 -5.34
N GLY A 81 -12.06 10.12 -4.68
CA GLY A 81 -12.83 11.01 -3.80
C GLY A 81 -12.03 11.50 -2.59
N ALA A 82 -11.08 10.70 -2.11
CA ALA A 82 -10.14 11.07 -1.05
C ALA A 82 -8.95 11.92 -1.54
N GLY A 83 -8.88 12.23 -2.85
CA GLY A 83 -7.82 13.04 -3.45
C GLY A 83 -6.50 12.28 -3.68
N VAL A 84 -6.52 10.95 -3.69
CA VAL A 84 -5.33 10.15 -3.98
C VAL A 84 -5.02 10.19 -5.48
N GLU A 85 -3.77 10.52 -5.83
CA GLU A 85 -3.37 10.70 -7.22
C GLU A 85 -3.08 9.38 -7.93
N PHE A 86 -3.44 9.29 -9.21
CA PHE A 86 -3.02 8.19 -10.07
C PHE A 86 -1.52 8.28 -10.41
N ALA A 87 -0.82 7.15 -10.30
CA ALA A 87 0.42 6.90 -11.02
C ALA A 87 0.12 6.29 -12.41
N GLN A 88 -0.87 5.38 -12.47
CA GLN A 88 -1.43 4.84 -13.72
C GLN A 88 -2.94 4.75 -13.60
N ARG A 89 -3.66 5.16 -14.64
CA ARG A 89 -5.13 5.08 -14.67
C ARG A 89 -5.61 3.64 -14.82
N PRO A 90 -6.87 3.36 -14.44
CA PRO A 90 -7.47 2.03 -14.61
C PRO A 90 -7.36 1.52 -16.05
N HIS A 91 -6.97 0.27 -16.20
CA HIS A 91 -6.87 -0.43 -17.48
C HIS A 91 -6.98 -1.95 -17.28
N SER A 92 -7.37 -2.66 -18.35
CA SER A 92 -7.43 -4.11 -18.35
C SER A 92 -6.03 -4.74 -18.31
N VAL A 93 -5.91 -5.89 -17.69
CA VAL A 93 -4.65 -6.67 -17.60
C VAL A 93 -4.89 -8.12 -17.97
N PRO A 94 -3.88 -8.83 -18.49
CA PRO A 94 -3.98 -10.27 -18.68
C PRO A 94 -4.19 -10.99 -17.34
N ALA A 95 -5.11 -11.98 -17.32
CA ALA A 95 -5.25 -12.88 -16.19
C ALA A 95 -4.01 -13.77 -16.06
N ARG A 96 -3.48 -13.90 -14.84
CA ARG A 96 -2.39 -14.84 -14.52
C ARG A 96 -2.93 -16.23 -14.17
N GLU A 97 -4.18 -16.27 -13.71
CA GLU A 97 -4.94 -17.45 -13.33
C GLU A 97 -6.43 -17.25 -13.61
N PRO A 98 -7.26 -18.31 -13.72
CA PRO A 98 -8.65 -18.20 -14.15
C PRO A 98 -9.51 -17.24 -13.30
N ARG A 99 -9.25 -17.10 -11.99
CA ARG A 99 -10.02 -16.19 -11.12
C ARG A 99 -9.82 -14.71 -11.46
N GLU A 100 -8.76 -14.37 -12.19
CA GLU A 100 -8.42 -13.00 -12.58
C GLU A 100 -8.98 -12.59 -13.94
N GLU A 101 -9.80 -13.45 -14.57
CA GLU A 101 -10.41 -13.12 -15.86
C GLU A 101 -11.32 -11.89 -15.76
N GLY A 102 -11.02 -10.87 -16.55
CA GLY A 102 -11.75 -9.60 -16.53
C GLY A 102 -11.25 -8.59 -15.50
N TRP A 103 -10.24 -8.92 -14.71
CA TRP A 103 -9.67 -7.99 -13.73
C TRP A 103 -9.09 -6.75 -14.39
N MET A 104 -9.23 -5.67 -13.65
CA MET A 104 -8.64 -4.36 -13.93
C MET A 104 -7.43 -4.12 -13.04
N ARG A 105 -6.64 -3.15 -13.43
CA ARG A 105 -5.47 -2.67 -12.66
C ARG A 105 -5.47 -1.16 -12.63
N VAL A 106 -5.08 -0.60 -11.49
CA VAL A 106 -4.80 0.83 -11.30
C VAL A 106 -3.57 0.97 -10.40
N VAL A 107 -2.82 2.07 -10.53
CA VAL A 107 -1.74 2.40 -9.60
C VAL A 107 -1.94 3.81 -9.07
N PHE A 108 -1.95 3.95 -7.76
CA PHE A 108 -1.99 5.21 -7.03
C PHE A 108 -0.61 5.56 -6.48
N LYS A 109 -0.46 6.84 -6.10
CA LYS A 109 0.73 7.33 -5.39
C LYS A 109 0.44 7.43 -3.90
N GLY A 110 1.33 6.88 -3.09
CA GLY A 110 1.31 7.13 -1.64
C GLY A 110 1.94 8.49 -1.28
N PRO A 111 1.96 8.85 0.01
CA PRO A 111 2.43 10.15 0.49
C PRO A 111 3.88 10.50 0.15
N ASP A 112 4.73 9.49 -0.04
CA ASP A 112 6.13 9.64 -0.44
C ASP A 112 6.37 9.29 -1.92
N GLY A 113 5.29 9.15 -2.71
CA GLY A 113 5.34 8.79 -4.11
C GLY A 113 5.50 7.29 -4.37
N GLU A 114 5.44 6.46 -3.33
CA GLU A 114 5.43 5.00 -3.47
C GLU A 114 4.24 4.55 -4.30
N GLN A 115 4.42 3.50 -5.07
CA GLN A 115 3.38 2.99 -5.96
C GLN A 115 2.53 1.94 -5.23
N ILE A 116 1.22 2.18 -5.22
CA ILE A 116 0.21 1.30 -4.63
C ILE A 116 -0.65 0.77 -5.78
N GLU A 117 -0.41 -0.48 -6.17
CA GLU A 117 -1.21 -1.15 -7.20
C GLU A 117 -2.47 -1.73 -6.58
N ILE A 118 -3.58 -1.65 -7.28
CA ILE A 118 -4.83 -2.33 -6.95
C ILE A 118 -5.27 -3.15 -8.16
N ARG A 119 -5.71 -4.38 -7.91
CA ARG A 119 -6.28 -5.30 -8.90
C ARG A 119 -7.59 -5.88 -8.37
N GLY A 120 -8.52 -6.13 -9.27
CA GLY A 120 -9.82 -6.77 -8.99
C GLY A 120 -10.75 -6.71 -10.17
#